data_332daa407115b267d455c1b2d76077e6
#
_entry.id   332daa407115b267d455c1b2d76077e6
#
_cell.length_a   1.000
_cell.length_b   1.000
_cell.length_c   1.000
_cell.angle_alpha   90.00
_cell.angle_beta   90.00
_cell.angle_gamma   90.00
#
_symmetry.space_group_name_H-M   'P 1'
#
loop_
_entity.id
_entity.type
_entity.pdbx_description
1 polymer ?
#
loop_
_entity_poly.entity_id
_entity_poly.type
_entity_poly.pdbx_seq_one_letter_code
_entity_poly.pdbx_strand_id
1 'polypeptide(L)'
;MGKWVMIAVAWLAVAGGAVAQTAQSLGAPAGSAERGKKVYMEQLCYTCHGTVGQGGDRGSGPKIYPNPFPYAAFATQVRKPRQVMPPYSDKHVSDQDLADMYHYLFSTKPSPVAKDIPLLKNF
;
A
#
# COMPACT_ATOMS: atom_id res chain seq x y z
N MET A 1 14.93 13.32 -58.20
CA MET A 1 15.11 14.12 -56.97
C MET A 1 14.02 13.73 -55.97
N GLY A 2 14.31 12.78 -55.11
CA GLY A 2 13.36 12.26 -54.10
C GLY A 2 13.59 12.93 -52.76
N LYS A 3 12.56 13.58 -52.21
CA LYS A 3 12.60 14.21 -50.89
C LYS A 3 12.26 13.14 -49.87
N TRP A 4 13.21 12.79 -49.01
CA TRP A 4 12.99 11.93 -47.85
C TRP A 4 12.41 12.79 -46.70
N VAL A 5 11.16 12.50 -46.33
CA VAL A 5 10.55 13.09 -45.12
C VAL A 5 10.89 12.18 -43.95
N MET A 6 11.75 12.65 -43.05
CA MET A 6 12.02 11.96 -41.80
C MET A 6 10.92 12.31 -40.80
N ILE A 7 10.11 11.34 -40.42
CA ILE A 7 9.12 11.45 -39.36
C ILE A 7 9.84 11.12 -38.05
N ALA A 8 10.08 12.14 -37.24
CA ALA A 8 10.59 11.99 -35.88
C ALA A 8 9.43 11.53 -34.98
N VAL A 9 9.46 10.27 -34.56
CA VAL A 9 8.53 9.75 -33.55
C VAL A 9 9.07 10.13 -32.17
N ALA A 10 8.40 11.08 -31.52
CA ALA A 10 8.72 11.45 -30.15
C ALA A 10 8.20 10.36 -29.18
N TRP A 11 9.10 9.66 -28.53
CA TRP A 11 8.80 8.75 -27.44
C TRP A 11 8.54 9.57 -26.17
N LEU A 12 7.28 9.69 -25.76
CA LEU A 12 6.92 10.20 -24.43
C LEU A 12 7.12 9.06 -23.42
N ALA A 13 8.19 9.16 -22.65
CA ALA A 13 8.44 8.26 -21.54
C ALA A 13 7.45 8.56 -20.41
N VAL A 14 6.46 7.69 -20.23
CA VAL A 14 5.57 7.71 -19.06
C VAL A 14 6.28 6.97 -17.91
N ALA A 15 7.06 7.72 -17.13
CA ALA A 15 7.67 7.24 -15.91
C ALA A 15 6.80 7.68 -14.71
N GLY A 16 5.87 6.86 -14.26
CA GLY A 16 5.06 7.24 -13.09
C GLY A 16 4.04 6.22 -12.57
N GLY A 17 4.12 4.93 -12.94
CA GLY A 17 3.02 4.03 -12.65
C GLY A 17 3.28 2.72 -11.90
N ALA A 18 4.51 2.42 -11.46
CA ALA A 18 4.84 1.07 -10.99
C ALA A 18 4.10 0.64 -9.70
N VAL A 19 3.88 1.54 -8.74
CA VAL A 19 3.25 1.20 -7.45
C VAL A 19 1.73 1.07 -7.57
N ALA A 20 1.09 1.98 -8.31
CA ALA A 20 -0.35 1.93 -8.56
C ALA A 20 -0.74 0.70 -9.40
N GLN A 21 0.09 0.30 -10.35
CA GLN A 21 -0.11 -0.90 -11.16
C GLN A 21 -0.07 -2.17 -10.30
N THR A 22 0.77 -2.26 -9.29
CA THR A 22 0.85 -3.44 -8.42
C THR A 22 -0.43 -3.62 -7.58
N ALA A 23 -0.96 -2.56 -7.00
CA ALA A 23 -2.21 -2.62 -6.25
C ALA A 23 -3.40 -2.99 -7.14
N GLN A 24 -3.48 -2.42 -8.34
CA GLN A 24 -4.52 -2.75 -9.33
C GLN A 24 -4.40 -4.19 -9.84
N SER A 25 -3.18 -4.72 -10.05
CA SER A 25 -2.99 -6.12 -10.45
C SER A 25 -3.51 -7.12 -9.40
N LEU A 26 -3.68 -6.69 -8.15
CA LEU A 26 -4.26 -7.46 -7.06
C LEU A 26 -5.75 -7.18 -6.85
N GLY A 27 -6.41 -6.56 -7.83
CA GLY A 27 -7.85 -6.33 -7.86
C GLY A 27 -8.33 -5.13 -7.02
N ALA A 28 -7.42 -4.22 -6.62
CA ALA A 28 -7.81 -3.02 -5.89
C ALA A 28 -8.49 -2.00 -6.82
N PRO A 29 -9.60 -1.35 -6.41
CA PRO A 29 -10.12 -0.16 -7.06
C PRO A 29 -9.09 0.98 -7.07
N ALA A 30 -9.33 2.02 -7.87
CA ALA A 30 -8.51 3.22 -7.84
C ALA A 30 -8.51 3.84 -6.44
N GLY A 31 -7.35 4.26 -5.95
CA GLY A 31 -7.21 4.81 -4.60
C GLY A 31 -6.04 5.78 -4.47
N SER A 32 -6.01 6.51 -3.36
CA SER A 32 -4.96 7.47 -3.01
C SER A 32 -4.23 6.99 -1.77
N ALA A 33 -2.93 6.75 -1.89
CA ALA A 33 -2.08 6.38 -0.76
C ALA A 33 -2.04 7.48 0.33
N GLU A 34 -2.12 8.74 -0.05
CA GLU A 34 -2.14 9.86 0.88
C GLU A 34 -3.41 9.86 1.75
N ARG A 35 -4.59 9.75 1.11
CA ARG A 35 -5.85 9.62 1.84
C ARG A 35 -5.87 8.34 2.68
N GLY A 36 -5.37 7.24 2.13
CA GLY A 36 -5.29 5.97 2.84
C GLY A 36 -4.44 6.04 4.09
N LYS A 37 -3.31 6.76 4.07
CA LYS A 37 -2.52 7.03 5.27
C LYS A 37 -3.33 7.78 6.32
N LYS A 38 -4.07 8.80 5.91
CA LYS A 38 -4.90 9.59 6.82
C LYS A 38 -5.94 8.70 7.50
N VAL A 39 -6.73 7.95 6.71
CA VAL A 39 -7.75 7.03 7.24
C VAL A 39 -7.12 5.96 8.16
N TYR A 40 -6.01 5.37 7.76
CA TYR A 40 -5.29 4.37 8.54
C TYR A 40 -4.89 4.87 9.93
N MET A 41 -4.45 6.13 10.01
CA MET A 41 -4.09 6.78 11.27
C MET A 41 -5.34 7.19 12.07
N GLU A 42 -6.36 7.76 11.45
CA GLU A 42 -7.61 8.19 12.11
C GLU A 42 -8.41 7.02 12.69
N GLN A 43 -8.40 5.88 12.00
CA GLN A 43 -9.07 4.66 12.46
C GLN A 43 -8.21 3.81 13.41
N LEU A 44 -7.06 4.34 13.85
CA LEU A 44 -6.16 3.73 14.81
C LEU A 44 -5.60 2.35 14.42
N CYS A 45 -5.58 2.03 13.12
CA CYS A 45 -5.04 0.76 12.62
C CYS A 45 -3.58 0.56 13.02
N TYR A 46 -2.84 1.68 13.12
CA TYR A 46 -1.43 1.70 13.48
C TYR A 46 -1.15 1.17 14.89
N THR A 47 -2.10 1.25 15.81
CA THR A 47 -1.90 0.81 17.20
C THR A 47 -1.60 -0.69 17.30
N CYS A 48 -2.16 -1.48 16.37
CA CYS A 48 -1.93 -2.92 16.29
C CYS A 48 -0.97 -3.30 15.15
N HIS A 49 -1.06 -2.62 14.00
CA HIS A 49 -0.32 -3.01 12.80
C HIS A 49 0.95 -2.19 12.53
N GLY A 50 1.23 -1.19 13.39
CA GLY A 50 2.33 -0.25 13.18
C GLY A 50 2.00 0.81 12.11
N THR A 51 2.74 1.91 12.12
CA THR A 51 2.43 3.10 11.30
C THR A 51 2.46 2.87 9.79
N VAL A 52 3.17 1.85 9.33
CA VAL A 52 3.30 1.48 7.92
C VAL A 52 2.91 0.03 7.64
N GLY A 53 2.18 -0.60 8.55
CA GLY A 53 1.78 -2.00 8.40
C GLY A 53 2.90 -3.01 8.69
N GLN A 54 3.99 -2.57 9.34
CA GLN A 54 5.15 -3.41 9.67
C GLN A 54 4.88 -4.46 10.75
N GLY A 55 3.72 -4.42 11.39
CA GLY A 55 3.37 -5.19 12.57
C GLY A 55 3.46 -4.35 13.83
N GLY A 56 2.71 -4.73 14.83
CA GLY A 56 2.70 -4.07 16.13
C GLY A 56 3.76 -4.60 17.07
N ASP A 57 4.02 -3.81 18.11
CA ASP A 57 4.90 -4.22 19.18
C ASP A 57 4.31 -5.41 19.95
N ARG A 58 5.17 -6.33 20.38
CA ARG A 58 4.79 -7.52 21.17
C ARG A 58 3.69 -8.39 20.54
N GLY A 59 3.57 -8.35 19.20
CA GLY A 59 2.59 -9.16 18.50
C GLY A 59 1.14 -8.67 18.61
N SER A 60 0.92 -7.39 18.93
CA SER A 60 -0.42 -6.79 19.01
C SER A 60 -1.21 -6.89 17.70
N GLY A 61 -0.52 -6.93 16.56
CA GLY A 61 -1.10 -7.17 15.26
C GLY A 61 -0.06 -7.68 14.27
N PRO A 62 -0.47 -8.52 13.30
CA PRO A 62 0.46 -9.07 12.33
C PRO A 62 0.98 -7.99 11.39
N LYS A 63 2.15 -8.27 10.81
CA LYS A 63 2.68 -7.53 9.68
C LYS A 63 1.76 -7.72 8.47
N ILE A 64 1.30 -6.62 7.89
CA ILE A 64 0.41 -6.60 6.73
C ILE A 64 1.09 -6.02 5.48
N TYR A 65 2.33 -5.57 5.61
CA TYR A 65 3.19 -5.09 4.54
C TYR A 65 4.66 -5.48 4.82
N PRO A 66 5.49 -5.82 3.84
CA PRO A 66 5.28 -5.78 2.38
C PRO A 66 4.73 -7.09 1.78
N ASN A 67 3.93 -7.84 2.49
CA ASN A 67 3.39 -9.10 1.98
C ASN A 67 1.98 -8.89 1.40
N PRO A 68 1.85 -8.54 0.10
CA PRO A 68 0.59 -8.19 -0.52
C PRO A 68 -0.32 -9.41 -0.66
N PHE A 69 -1.51 -9.32 -0.15
CA PHE A 69 -2.60 -10.23 -0.44
C PHE A 69 -3.67 -9.53 -1.29
N PRO A 70 -4.52 -10.26 -2.04
CA PRO A 70 -5.52 -9.67 -2.90
C PRO A 70 -6.44 -8.70 -2.14
N TYR A 71 -6.84 -7.61 -2.81
CA TYR A 71 -7.71 -6.58 -2.23
C TYR A 71 -8.98 -7.16 -1.59
N ALA A 72 -9.62 -8.14 -2.24
CA ALA A 72 -10.81 -8.78 -1.71
C ALA A 72 -10.57 -9.44 -0.33
N ALA A 73 -9.40 -10.04 -0.13
CA ALA A 73 -9.03 -10.63 1.16
C ALA A 73 -8.79 -9.54 2.22
N PHE A 74 -8.15 -8.44 1.85
CA PHE A 74 -7.97 -7.27 2.71
C PHE A 74 -9.31 -6.69 3.14
N ALA A 75 -10.20 -6.38 2.19
CA ALA A 75 -11.51 -5.82 2.46
C ALA A 75 -12.35 -6.75 3.35
N THR A 76 -12.33 -8.05 3.08
CA THR A 76 -13.01 -9.05 3.90
C THR A 76 -12.47 -9.05 5.33
N GLN A 77 -11.14 -9.00 5.51
CA GLN A 77 -10.53 -9.00 6.83
C GLN A 77 -10.88 -7.73 7.62
N VAL A 78 -10.99 -6.57 6.99
CA VAL A 78 -11.40 -5.32 7.66
C VAL A 78 -12.89 -5.35 8.02
N ARG A 79 -13.75 -5.86 7.14
CA ARG A 79 -15.20 -5.94 7.35
C ARG A 79 -15.63 -7.04 8.31
N LYS A 80 -15.01 -8.21 8.18
CA LYS A 80 -15.33 -9.43 8.94
C LYS A 80 -14.02 -10.05 9.44
N PRO A 81 -13.39 -9.41 10.43
CA PRO A 81 -12.07 -9.83 10.88
C PRO A 81 -12.10 -11.19 11.57
N ARG A 82 -10.98 -11.86 11.47
CA ARG A 82 -10.67 -13.04 12.28
C ARG A 82 -9.99 -12.60 13.57
N GLN A 83 -10.16 -13.38 14.62
CA GLN A 83 -9.52 -13.18 15.93
C GLN A 83 -9.91 -11.84 16.60
N VAL A 84 -8.95 -11.14 17.16
CA VAL A 84 -9.17 -9.97 18.04
C VAL A 84 -9.28 -8.63 17.30
N MET A 85 -9.09 -8.60 15.99
CA MET A 85 -9.23 -7.36 15.23
C MET A 85 -10.69 -6.90 15.26
N PRO A 86 -10.99 -5.62 15.57
CA PRO A 86 -12.37 -5.12 15.54
C PRO A 86 -12.89 -5.00 14.10
N PRO A 87 -14.20 -5.24 13.86
CA PRO A 87 -14.80 -5.02 12.55
C PRO A 87 -15.04 -3.55 12.29
N TYR A 88 -14.80 -3.12 11.07
CA TYR A 88 -15.09 -1.76 10.60
C TYR A 88 -16.23 -1.78 9.59
N SER A 89 -17.34 -1.14 9.92
CA SER A 89 -18.48 -0.99 9.02
C SER A 89 -18.18 0.03 7.92
N ASP A 90 -19.01 0.03 6.87
CA ASP A 90 -18.98 1.01 5.79
C ASP A 90 -19.26 2.45 6.25
N LYS A 91 -19.93 2.61 7.40
CA LYS A 91 -20.17 3.93 8.02
C LYS A 91 -18.92 4.55 8.63
N HIS A 92 -17.94 3.73 9.05
CA HIS A 92 -16.70 4.20 9.66
C HIS A 92 -15.53 4.21 8.68
N VAL A 93 -15.49 3.23 7.79
CA VAL A 93 -14.49 3.07 6.74
C VAL A 93 -15.25 2.74 5.47
N SER A 94 -15.42 3.70 4.57
CA SER A 94 -16.10 3.47 3.30
C SER A 94 -15.31 2.49 2.40
N ASP A 95 -15.91 2.03 1.32
CA ASP A 95 -15.21 1.18 0.34
C ASP A 95 -14.08 1.94 -0.36
N GLN A 96 -14.25 3.26 -0.55
CA GLN A 96 -13.17 4.10 -1.05
C GLN A 96 -12.02 4.22 -0.05
N ASP A 97 -12.33 4.36 1.24
CA ASP A 97 -11.30 4.38 2.30
C ASP A 97 -10.52 3.07 2.34
N LEU A 98 -11.20 1.93 2.14
CA LEU A 98 -10.52 0.63 2.02
C LEU A 98 -9.57 0.59 0.83
N ALA A 99 -10.00 1.08 -0.34
CA ALA A 99 -9.15 1.16 -1.51
C ALA A 99 -7.94 2.07 -1.26
N ASP A 100 -8.17 3.24 -0.68
CA ASP A 100 -7.14 4.21 -0.34
C ASP A 100 -6.11 3.63 0.67
N MET A 101 -6.57 2.98 1.74
CA MET A 101 -5.71 2.30 2.72
C MET A 101 -4.90 1.18 2.09
N TYR A 102 -5.50 0.41 1.19
CA TYR A 102 -4.81 -0.62 0.44
C TYR A 102 -3.66 -0.01 -0.37
N HIS A 103 -3.92 1.07 -1.12
CA HIS A 103 -2.89 1.80 -1.85
C HIS A 103 -1.79 2.37 -0.94
N TYR A 104 -2.15 2.87 0.24
CA TYR A 104 -1.18 3.33 1.23
C TYR A 104 -0.23 2.22 1.66
N LEU A 105 -0.76 1.08 2.09
CA LEU A 105 0.05 -0.06 2.51
C LEU A 105 0.98 -0.55 1.40
N PHE A 106 0.53 -0.50 0.13
CA PHE A 106 1.32 -0.90 -1.02
C PHE A 106 2.32 0.16 -1.52
N SER A 107 2.11 1.43 -1.20
CA SER A 107 3.07 2.50 -1.52
C SER A 107 4.25 2.56 -0.57
N THR A 108 4.15 1.90 0.57
CA THR A 108 5.16 1.93 1.62
C THR A 108 6.39 1.12 1.21
N LYS A 109 7.56 1.74 1.30
CA LYS A 109 8.82 1.05 1.03
C LYS A 109 9.19 0.15 2.21
N PRO A 110 9.69 -1.06 1.96
CA PRO A 110 10.22 -1.92 3.02
C PRO A 110 11.31 -1.19 3.81
N SER A 111 11.34 -1.41 5.12
CA SER A 111 12.47 -0.97 5.93
C SER A 111 13.75 -1.67 5.45
N PRO A 112 14.90 -0.98 5.43
CA PRO A 112 16.15 -1.61 5.10
C PRO A 112 16.44 -2.74 6.11
N VAL A 113 17.08 -3.80 5.66
CA VAL A 113 17.55 -4.85 6.58
C VAL A 113 18.69 -4.32 7.46
N ALA A 114 18.81 -4.82 8.66
CA ALA A 114 19.74 -4.29 9.67
C ALA A 114 21.18 -4.10 9.16
N LYS A 115 21.68 -5.05 8.35
CA LYS A 115 23.02 -4.98 7.73
C LYS A 115 23.22 -3.77 6.80
N ASP A 116 22.15 -3.21 6.27
CA ASP A 116 22.19 -2.08 5.32
C ASP A 116 21.99 -0.72 6.03
N ILE A 117 21.75 -0.73 7.33
CA ILE A 117 21.65 0.47 8.16
C ILE A 117 23.06 0.85 8.65
N PRO A 118 23.62 2.02 8.23
CA PRO A 118 24.99 2.38 8.56
C PRO A 118 25.30 2.36 10.06
N LEU A 119 24.35 2.79 10.90
CA LEU A 119 24.50 2.82 12.36
C LEU A 119 24.53 1.42 13.00
N LEU A 120 24.07 0.38 12.33
CA LEU A 120 23.98 -0.99 12.85
C LEU A 120 25.09 -1.91 12.30
N LYS A 121 25.99 -1.41 11.47
CA LYS A 121 27.05 -2.22 10.85
C LYS A 121 28.11 -2.72 11.82
N ASN A 122 28.17 -2.14 12.99
CA ASN A 122 29.20 -2.45 14.00
C ASN A 122 28.64 -3.16 15.25
N PHE A 123 27.44 -3.74 15.15
CA PHE A 123 26.82 -4.52 16.22
C PHE A 123 26.77 -6.00 15.87
#